data_9cb6d36359d9ba185b273c6c66c6d874
#
_entry.id   9cb6d36359d9ba185b273c6c66c6d874
#
_cell.length_a   1.000
_cell.length_b   1.000
_cell.length_c   1.000
_cell.angle_alpha   90.00
_cell.angle_beta   90.00
_cell.angle_gamma   90.00
#
_symmetry.space_group_name_H-M   'P 1'
#
loop_
_entity.id
_entity.type
_entity.pdbx_description
1 polymer ?
#
loop_
_entity_poly.entity_id
_entity_poly.type
_entity_poly.pdbx_seq_one_letter_code
_entity_poly.pdbx_strand_id
1 'polypeptide(L)'
;IETKIVTFPDKTEHQLFLEPEGETTQEYYLNGFSSSLPLDIQVKALQEIPALRDVRIYRPGYAIEYDYFDPTQLNHNLETKQISNLFFAGQINGTTGYEEAGGQGLIAGINAHINCHGGAPFTLGRDEAYIGVLIDDLVTKGVDEPYRMFTSRAEYRILLRQDDADMRLTERAYRLGLAKRERYDLLTAKRDSVDRLIRFAQNYSIKPAYINEGLEALGTAPLKQGVRLIDLILRPQLD
;
A
#
# COMPACT_ATOMS: atom_id res chain seq x y z
N ILE A 1 3.15 13.79 -22.40
CA ILE A 1 3.09 13.21 -23.76
C ILE A 1 4.45 12.67 -24.20
N GLU A 2 5.54 13.32 -23.84
CA GLU A 2 6.91 12.96 -24.23
C GLU A 2 7.24 11.51 -23.84
N THR A 3 6.91 11.13 -22.61
CA THR A 3 7.12 9.76 -22.10
C THR A 3 6.36 8.73 -22.96
N LYS A 4 5.13 9.05 -23.39
CA LYS A 4 4.35 8.13 -24.25
C LYS A 4 5.03 7.90 -25.59
N ILE A 5 5.54 8.97 -26.21
CA ILE A 5 6.22 8.89 -27.50
C ILE A 5 7.52 8.08 -27.37
N VAL A 6 8.28 8.30 -26.30
CA VAL A 6 9.56 7.58 -26.08
C VAL A 6 9.31 6.10 -25.72
N THR A 7 8.34 5.83 -24.86
CA THR A 7 8.06 4.47 -24.37
C THR A 7 7.33 3.62 -25.42
N PHE A 8 6.49 4.24 -26.25
CA PHE A 8 5.65 3.55 -27.24
C PHE A 8 5.82 4.16 -28.64
N PRO A 9 7.04 4.14 -29.22
CA PRO A 9 7.31 4.79 -30.50
C PRO A 9 6.57 4.19 -31.68
N ASP A 10 6.19 2.89 -31.58
CA ASP A 10 5.48 2.16 -32.65
C ASP A 10 3.97 2.45 -32.68
N LYS A 11 3.45 3.21 -31.70
CA LYS A 11 2.02 3.55 -31.68
C LYS A 11 1.75 4.73 -32.61
N THR A 12 0.76 4.55 -33.47
CA THR A 12 0.33 5.58 -34.42
C THR A 12 -0.58 6.63 -33.80
N GLU A 13 -1.16 6.34 -32.64
CA GLU A 13 -2.09 7.23 -31.94
C GLU A 13 -1.99 7.05 -30.42
N HIS A 14 -2.31 8.11 -29.69
CA HIS A 14 -2.45 8.12 -28.24
C HIS A 14 -3.77 8.76 -27.85
N GLN A 15 -4.51 8.10 -26.99
CA GLN A 15 -5.80 8.60 -26.52
C GLN A 15 -5.64 9.77 -25.55
N LEU A 16 -6.45 10.81 -25.75
CA LEU A 16 -6.62 11.97 -24.87
C LEU A 16 -8.07 12.02 -24.40
N PHE A 17 -8.30 12.53 -23.21
CA PHE A 17 -9.63 12.76 -22.65
C PHE A 17 -9.80 14.21 -22.29
N LEU A 18 -10.95 14.80 -22.66
CA LEU A 18 -11.39 16.11 -22.20
C LEU A 18 -12.40 15.92 -21.07
N GLU A 19 -12.01 16.29 -19.89
CA GLU A 19 -12.78 16.11 -18.67
C GLU A 19 -13.23 17.48 -18.17
N PRO A 20 -14.56 17.76 -18.04
CA PRO A 20 -15.04 19.05 -17.55
C PRO A 20 -14.61 19.24 -16.08
N GLU A 21 -14.06 20.40 -15.73
CA GLU A 21 -13.59 20.71 -14.38
C GLU A 21 -14.75 20.99 -13.39
N GLY A 22 -15.99 21.01 -13.87
CA GLY A 22 -17.19 21.19 -13.07
C GLY A 22 -18.44 21.44 -13.91
N GLU A 23 -19.61 21.47 -13.27
CA GLU A 23 -20.92 21.60 -13.96
C GLU A 23 -21.13 22.96 -14.61
N THR A 24 -20.55 24.03 -14.09
CA THR A 24 -20.80 25.42 -14.50
C THR A 24 -19.59 26.10 -15.14
N THR A 25 -18.47 25.40 -15.27
CA THR A 25 -17.24 25.92 -15.88
C THR A 25 -17.16 25.57 -17.37
N GLN A 26 -16.44 26.38 -18.13
CA GLN A 26 -16.03 26.07 -19.51
C GLN A 26 -14.60 25.54 -19.58
N GLU A 27 -13.98 25.30 -18.41
CA GLU A 27 -12.65 24.72 -18.33
C GLU A 27 -12.71 23.21 -18.40
N TYR A 28 -11.80 22.61 -19.16
CA TYR A 28 -11.63 21.18 -19.30
C TYR A 28 -10.20 20.79 -18.92
N TYR A 29 -10.07 19.71 -18.18
CA TYR A 29 -8.80 19.06 -17.96
C TYR A 29 -8.46 18.17 -19.14
N LEU A 30 -7.28 18.35 -19.73
CA LEU A 30 -6.81 17.51 -20.82
C LEU A 30 -5.97 16.36 -20.25
N ASN A 31 -6.62 15.24 -20.00
CA ASN A 31 -5.96 14.05 -19.52
C ASN A 31 -5.23 13.33 -20.67
N GLY A 32 -4.02 12.83 -20.36
CA GLY A 32 -3.21 12.10 -21.32
C GLY A 32 -2.19 12.94 -22.09
N PHE A 33 -2.21 14.27 -21.95
CA PHE A 33 -1.26 15.21 -22.57
C PHE A 33 -0.33 15.86 -21.53
N SER A 34 0.10 15.12 -20.52
CA SER A 34 1.06 15.65 -19.54
C SER A 34 2.35 16.07 -20.24
N SER A 35 2.81 17.28 -19.98
CA SER A 35 4.00 17.87 -20.56
C SER A 35 4.72 18.78 -19.57
N SER A 36 6.05 18.76 -19.60
CA SER A 36 6.91 19.67 -18.86
C SER A 36 7.60 20.71 -19.76
N LEU A 37 7.26 20.71 -21.04
CA LEU A 37 7.83 21.62 -22.02
C LEU A 37 7.38 23.08 -21.77
N PRO A 38 8.12 24.08 -22.28
CA PRO A 38 7.72 25.48 -22.19
C PRO A 38 6.33 25.73 -22.79
N LEU A 39 5.61 26.71 -22.24
CA LEU A 39 4.22 27.00 -22.62
C LEU A 39 4.02 27.20 -24.14
N ASP A 40 4.92 27.93 -24.79
CA ASP A 40 4.85 28.17 -26.23
C ASP A 40 4.95 26.89 -27.06
N ILE A 41 5.68 25.90 -26.60
CA ILE A 41 5.77 24.57 -27.22
C ILE A 41 4.49 23.79 -26.96
N GLN A 42 3.96 23.84 -25.74
CA GLN A 42 2.69 23.18 -25.41
C GLN A 42 1.54 23.71 -26.28
N VAL A 43 1.45 25.04 -26.46
CA VAL A 43 0.44 25.67 -27.33
C VAL A 43 0.58 25.17 -28.76
N LYS A 44 1.78 25.22 -29.33
CA LYS A 44 2.02 24.74 -30.70
C LYS A 44 1.65 23.26 -30.87
N ALA A 45 2.06 22.42 -29.92
CA ALA A 45 1.75 21.00 -29.96
C ALA A 45 0.25 20.70 -29.90
N LEU A 46 -0.51 21.44 -29.08
CA LEU A 46 -1.96 21.31 -29.03
C LEU A 46 -2.64 21.79 -30.32
N GLN A 47 -2.13 22.85 -30.93
CA GLN A 47 -2.67 23.40 -32.19
C GLN A 47 -2.49 22.47 -33.40
N GLU A 48 -1.55 21.52 -33.34
CA GLU A 48 -1.40 20.46 -34.35
C GLU A 48 -2.54 19.42 -34.28
N ILE A 49 -3.27 19.38 -33.16
CA ILE A 49 -4.44 18.50 -32.99
C ILE A 49 -5.67 19.23 -33.57
N PRO A 50 -6.32 18.76 -34.64
CA PRO A 50 -7.40 19.49 -35.31
C PRO A 50 -8.52 19.98 -34.40
N ALA A 51 -8.89 19.17 -33.41
CA ALA A 51 -9.95 19.50 -32.43
C ALA A 51 -9.53 20.57 -31.40
N LEU A 52 -8.24 20.84 -31.25
CA LEU A 52 -7.68 21.76 -30.26
C LEU A 52 -6.97 22.97 -30.89
N ARG A 53 -7.15 23.21 -32.21
CA ARG A 53 -6.45 24.27 -32.94
C ARG A 53 -6.67 25.65 -32.34
N ASP A 54 -7.87 25.94 -31.85
CA ASP A 54 -8.24 27.24 -31.28
C ASP A 54 -8.31 27.20 -29.73
N VAL A 55 -7.68 26.20 -29.13
CA VAL A 55 -7.71 26.02 -27.67
C VAL A 55 -6.98 27.17 -26.95
N ARG A 56 -7.54 27.59 -25.81
CA ARG A 56 -6.88 28.49 -24.87
C ARG A 56 -6.44 27.71 -23.63
N ILE A 57 -5.17 27.82 -23.29
CA ILE A 57 -4.63 27.18 -22.10
C ILE A 57 -4.81 28.14 -20.92
N TYR A 58 -5.55 27.75 -19.90
CA TYR A 58 -5.69 28.48 -18.64
C TYR A 58 -4.55 28.12 -17.67
N ARG A 59 -4.20 26.84 -17.60
CA ARG A 59 -3.15 26.30 -16.73
C ARG A 59 -2.28 25.36 -17.55
N PRO A 60 -1.05 25.78 -17.89
CA PRO A 60 -0.14 24.90 -18.65
C PRO A 60 0.30 23.70 -17.79
N GLY A 61 0.71 22.64 -18.46
CA GLY A 61 1.52 21.60 -17.84
C GLY A 61 2.82 22.18 -17.30
N TYR A 62 3.36 21.61 -16.24
CA TYR A 62 4.55 22.09 -15.58
C TYR A 62 5.43 20.92 -15.11
N ALA A 63 6.73 21.17 -15.04
CA ALA A 63 7.65 20.27 -14.37
C ALA A 63 7.58 20.52 -12.87
N ILE A 64 7.55 19.45 -12.10
CA ILE A 64 7.73 19.52 -10.66
C ILE A 64 9.10 18.96 -10.34
N GLU A 65 9.92 19.77 -9.69
CA GLU A 65 11.20 19.36 -9.12
C GLU A 65 11.04 19.25 -7.61
N TYR A 66 11.63 18.21 -7.04
CA TYR A 66 11.62 17.96 -5.60
C TYR A 66 13.05 17.90 -5.09
N ASP A 67 13.27 18.49 -3.93
CA ASP A 67 14.49 18.22 -3.19
C ASP A 67 14.51 16.73 -2.80
N TYR A 68 15.66 16.13 -2.97
CA TYR A 68 15.91 14.72 -2.65
C TYR A 68 17.09 14.61 -1.70
N PHE A 69 16.90 13.83 -0.66
CA PHE A 69 17.94 13.42 0.27
C PHE A 69 18.01 11.89 0.29
N ASP A 70 19.22 11.36 0.17
CA ASP A 70 19.42 9.92 0.19
C ASP A 70 18.84 9.33 1.50
N PRO A 71 17.82 8.46 1.42
CA PRO A 71 17.16 7.93 2.61
C PRO A 71 18.04 6.96 3.42
N THR A 72 19.18 6.53 2.91
CA THR A 72 20.15 5.72 3.68
C THR A 72 20.74 6.50 4.85
N GLN A 73 20.62 7.82 4.87
CA GLN A 73 20.98 8.65 6.02
C GLN A 73 19.95 8.62 7.17
N LEU A 74 18.83 7.92 7.00
CA LEU A 74 17.79 7.80 8.01
C LEU A 74 17.93 6.48 8.79
N ASN A 75 17.45 6.52 10.02
CA ASN A 75 17.16 5.33 10.81
C ASN A 75 15.78 4.76 10.45
N HIS A 76 15.47 3.52 10.86
CA HIS A 76 14.16 2.91 10.61
C HIS A 76 12.96 3.64 11.25
N ASN A 77 13.20 4.56 12.18
CA ASN A 77 12.21 5.46 12.73
C ASN A 77 12.04 6.76 11.93
N LEU A 78 12.76 6.88 10.79
CA LEU A 78 12.82 8.04 9.89
C LEU A 78 13.51 9.28 10.48
N GLU A 79 14.17 9.17 11.61
CA GLU A 79 15.05 10.20 12.14
C GLU A 79 16.38 10.20 11.37
N THR A 80 16.92 11.38 11.10
CA THR A 80 18.23 11.50 10.44
C THR A 80 19.36 11.03 11.39
N LYS A 81 20.35 10.34 10.82
CA LYS A 81 21.54 9.90 11.57
C LYS A 81 22.45 11.03 11.99
N GLN A 82 22.39 12.16 11.28
CA GLN A 82 23.30 13.29 11.46
C GLN A 82 22.74 14.35 12.42
N ILE A 83 21.43 14.55 12.42
CA ILE A 83 20.77 15.62 13.20
C ILE A 83 19.67 14.97 14.03
N SER A 84 19.85 15.00 15.34
CA SER A 84 18.84 14.49 16.26
C SER A 84 17.55 15.30 16.21
N ASN A 85 16.42 14.65 16.38
CA ASN A 85 15.08 15.23 16.34
C ASN A 85 14.63 15.74 14.96
N LEU A 86 15.35 15.45 13.89
CA LEU A 86 14.97 15.76 12.53
C LEU A 86 14.49 14.50 11.83
N PHE A 87 13.24 14.52 11.35
CA PHE A 87 12.59 13.40 10.67
C PHE A 87 12.25 13.79 9.22
N PHE A 88 12.51 12.89 8.27
CA PHE A 88 12.12 13.08 6.89
C PHE A 88 11.03 12.10 6.49
N ALA A 89 10.04 12.58 5.72
CA ALA A 89 8.95 11.75 5.24
C ALA A 89 8.42 12.24 3.88
N GLY A 90 8.04 11.30 3.02
CA GLY A 90 7.44 11.60 1.74
C GLY A 90 8.46 11.74 0.61
N GLN A 91 8.18 12.63 -0.32
CA GLN A 91 8.95 12.78 -1.57
C GLN A 91 10.42 13.10 -1.36
N ILE A 92 10.75 13.80 -0.30
CA ILE A 92 12.13 14.13 0.07
C ILE A 92 13.02 12.89 0.21
N ASN A 93 12.41 11.74 0.51
CA ASN A 93 13.07 10.43 0.63
C ASN A 93 13.04 9.63 -0.69
N GLY A 94 12.71 10.26 -1.82
CA GLY A 94 12.70 9.62 -3.13
C GLY A 94 11.46 8.76 -3.42
N THR A 95 10.34 9.00 -2.76
CA THR A 95 9.06 8.33 -3.04
C THR A 95 8.10 9.26 -3.78
N THR A 96 7.24 8.73 -4.67
CA THR A 96 6.32 9.54 -5.49
C THR A 96 4.84 9.24 -5.24
N GLY A 97 4.48 8.24 -4.44
CA GLY A 97 3.09 7.89 -4.17
C GLY A 97 2.54 8.60 -2.94
N TYR A 98 1.23 8.90 -2.97
CA TYR A 98 0.52 9.46 -1.81
C TYR A 98 0.52 8.51 -0.62
N GLU A 99 0.34 7.23 -0.88
CA GLU A 99 0.32 6.17 0.13
C GLU A 99 1.68 6.02 0.80
N GLU A 100 2.76 6.08 0.02
CA GLU A 100 4.12 6.04 0.54
C GLU A 100 4.41 7.27 1.42
N ALA A 101 3.99 8.44 0.97
CA ALA A 101 4.15 9.68 1.75
C ALA A 101 3.35 9.65 3.05
N GLY A 102 2.09 9.19 2.98
CA GLY A 102 1.22 9.04 4.15
C GLY A 102 1.77 8.04 5.16
N GLY A 103 2.26 6.89 4.70
CA GLY A 103 2.90 5.88 5.56
C GLY A 103 4.14 6.39 6.27
N GLN A 104 5.03 7.06 5.54
CA GLN A 104 6.23 7.69 6.12
C GLN A 104 5.87 8.80 7.11
N GLY A 105 4.93 9.68 6.76
CA GLY A 105 4.46 10.76 7.64
C GLY A 105 3.89 10.24 8.94
N LEU A 106 3.13 9.14 8.89
CA LEU A 106 2.59 8.49 10.08
C LEU A 106 3.72 7.99 11.00
N ILE A 107 4.70 7.27 10.46
CA ILE A 107 5.81 6.73 11.26
C ILE A 107 6.70 7.84 11.80
N ALA A 108 7.03 8.84 10.99
CA ALA A 108 7.81 10.00 11.42
C ALA A 108 7.10 10.76 12.55
N GLY A 109 5.80 11.02 12.40
CA GLY A 109 5.00 11.72 13.43
C GLY A 109 4.89 10.95 14.74
N ILE A 110 4.69 9.63 14.68
CA ILE A 110 4.70 8.76 15.88
C ILE A 110 6.06 8.86 16.60
N ASN A 111 7.15 8.73 15.85
CA ASN A 111 8.48 8.74 16.43
C ASN A 111 8.90 10.12 16.95
N ALA A 112 8.52 11.19 16.27
CA ALA A 112 8.73 12.54 16.77
C ALA A 112 8.03 12.76 18.12
N HIS A 113 6.78 12.31 18.24
CA HIS A 113 6.05 12.35 19.52
C HIS A 113 6.75 11.51 20.59
N ILE A 114 7.10 10.27 20.28
CA ILE A 114 7.80 9.38 21.23
C ILE A 114 9.11 10.01 21.69
N ASN A 115 9.88 10.60 20.78
CA ASN A 115 11.16 11.21 21.08
C ASN A 115 11.03 12.41 22.04
N CYS A 116 10.00 13.24 21.84
CA CYS A 116 9.68 14.34 22.77
C CYS A 116 9.37 13.87 24.20
N HIS A 117 8.95 12.61 24.37
CA HIS A 117 8.57 12.04 25.66
C HIS A 117 9.60 11.02 26.20
N GLY A 118 10.75 10.89 25.55
CA GLY A 118 11.83 10.01 25.99
C GLY A 118 11.52 8.51 25.88
N GLY A 119 10.61 8.14 24.97
CA GLY A 119 10.24 6.75 24.72
C GLY A 119 11.18 6.03 23.74
N ALA A 120 11.05 4.70 23.67
CA ALA A 120 11.79 3.90 22.69
C ALA A 120 11.21 4.07 21.27
N PRO A 121 12.03 4.15 20.20
CA PRO A 121 11.57 4.30 18.84
C PRO A 121 10.58 3.22 18.41
N PHE A 122 9.55 3.62 17.69
CA PHE A 122 8.58 2.72 17.08
C PHE A 122 9.01 2.39 15.65
N THR A 123 9.19 1.13 15.36
CA THR A 123 9.50 0.60 14.04
C THR A 123 8.59 -0.57 13.69
N LEU A 124 8.40 -0.82 12.40
CA LEU A 124 7.66 -1.97 11.88
C LEU A 124 8.60 -2.84 11.06
N GLY A 125 8.55 -4.14 11.31
CA GLY A 125 9.29 -5.13 10.52
C GLY A 125 8.68 -5.34 9.13
N ARG A 126 9.47 -5.96 8.24
CA ARG A 126 9.04 -6.35 6.90
C ARG A 126 7.95 -7.43 6.92
N ASP A 127 7.86 -8.20 7.98
CA ASP A 127 6.85 -9.23 8.25
C ASP A 127 5.61 -8.69 8.98
N GLU A 128 5.66 -7.45 9.46
CA GLU A 128 4.56 -6.84 10.22
C GLU A 128 3.66 -5.93 9.36
N ALA A 129 4.26 -5.16 8.44
CA ALA A 129 3.50 -4.21 7.61
C ALA A 129 4.22 -3.84 6.31
N TYR A 130 3.44 -3.47 5.27
CA TYR A 130 4.00 -2.89 4.04
C TYR A 130 4.76 -1.57 4.30
N ILE A 131 4.36 -0.79 5.31
CA ILE A 131 5.12 0.38 5.75
C ILE A 131 6.52 -0.04 6.25
N GLY A 132 6.64 -1.18 6.91
CA GLY A 132 7.92 -1.74 7.33
C GLY A 132 8.81 -2.09 6.13
N VAL A 133 8.25 -2.75 5.12
CA VAL A 133 8.96 -3.05 3.86
C VAL A 133 9.42 -1.77 3.17
N LEU A 134 8.54 -0.77 3.05
CA LEU A 134 8.84 0.54 2.46
C LEU A 134 10.04 1.20 3.14
N ILE A 135 9.96 1.36 4.45
CA ILE A 135 11.01 2.06 5.21
C ILE A 135 12.32 1.29 5.17
N ASP A 136 12.28 -0.03 5.35
CA ASP A 136 13.48 -0.85 5.27
C ASP A 136 14.15 -0.77 3.91
N ASP A 137 13.39 -0.85 2.80
CA ASP A 137 13.96 -0.68 1.46
C ASP A 137 14.63 0.70 1.30
N LEU A 138 13.97 1.78 1.75
CA LEU A 138 14.52 3.14 1.66
C LEU A 138 15.84 3.28 2.43
N VAL A 139 15.86 2.89 3.71
CA VAL A 139 17.00 3.16 4.60
C VAL A 139 18.17 2.21 4.43
N THR A 140 17.94 1.02 3.83
CA THR A 140 18.99 0.03 3.63
C THR A 140 19.54 -0.02 2.20
N LYS A 141 18.68 0.17 1.20
CA LYS A 141 19.04 0.06 -0.22
C LYS A 141 19.21 1.43 -0.89
N GLY A 142 18.56 2.48 -0.34
CA GLY A 142 18.44 3.74 -1.03
C GLY A 142 17.51 3.66 -2.25
N VAL A 143 17.53 4.69 -3.08
CA VAL A 143 16.73 4.75 -4.31
C VAL A 143 17.53 5.40 -5.45
N ASP A 144 17.59 4.73 -6.59
CA ASP A 144 18.19 5.24 -7.83
C ASP A 144 17.14 5.89 -8.74
N GLU A 145 15.87 5.53 -8.54
CA GLU A 145 14.69 6.05 -9.24
C GLU A 145 13.53 6.22 -8.24
N PRO A 146 12.48 7.00 -8.56
CA PRO A 146 11.37 7.21 -7.66
C PRO A 146 10.74 5.90 -7.17
N TYR A 147 10.81 5.67 -5.86
CA TYR A 147 10.31 4.45 -5.24
C TYR A 147 8.78 4.39 -5.25
N ARG A 148 8.25 3.23 -5.65
CA ARG A 148 6.85 2.86 -5.52
C ARG A 148 6.73 1.54 -4.78
N MET A 149 5.74 1.47 -3.87
CA MET A 149 5.44 0.24 -3.15
C MET A 149 4.59 -0.70 -3.98
N PHE A 150 5.16 -1.87 -4.28
CA PHE A 150 4.46 -2.97 -4.92
C PHE A 150 4.45 -4.19 -4.01
N THR A 151 3.41 -5.01 -4.10
CA THR A 151 3.31 -6.25 -3.33
C THR A 151 4.46 -7.22 -3.62
N SER A 152 5.07 -7.13 -4.82
CA SER A 152 6.24 -7.92 -5.21
C SER A 152 7.51 -7.62 -4.39
N ARG A 153 7.57 -6.45 -3.72
CA ARG A 153 8.68 -6.07 -2.86
C ARG A 153 8.65 -6.75 -1.48
N ALA A 154 7.50 -7.29 -1.09
CA ALA A 154 7.32 -7.95 0.20
C ALA A 154 7.50 -9.46 0.06
N GLU A 155 8.50 -10.02 0.72
CA GLU A 155 8.76 -11.46 0.81
C GLU A 155 7.72 -12.18 1.66
N TYR A 156 7.20 -11.53 2.70
CA TYR A 156 6.21 -12.10 3.63
C TYR A 156 4.76 -11.75 3.25
N ARG A 157 4.44 -11.69 1.95
CA ARG A 157 3.09 -11.28 1.47
C ARG A 157 1.94 -12.07 2.10
N ILE A 158 2.15 -13.35 2.39
CA ILE A 158 1.15 -14.20 3.01
C ILE A 158 0.80 -13.75 4.44
N LEU A 159 1.75 -13.11 5.13
CA LEU A 159 1.55 -12.55 6.47
C LEU A 159 0.96 -11.14 6.43
N LEU A 160 1.19 -10.41 5.33
CA LEU A 160 0.80 -8.99 5.20
C LEU A 160 -0.60 -8.82 4.58
N ARG A 161 -1.51 -9.74 4.89
CA ARG A 161 -2.88 -9.70 4.38
C ARG A 161 -3.68 -8.59 5.07
N GLN A 162 -4.62 -8.01 4.32
CA GLN A 162 -5.48 -6.94 4.81
C GLN A 162 -6.44 -7.44 5.89
N ASP A 163 -6.97 -8.65 5.73
CA ASP A 163 -7.98 -9.26 6.59
C ASP A 163 -7.50 -9.58 8.01
N ASP A 164 -6.17 -9.67 8.22
CA ASP A 164 -5.58 -9.95 9.53
C ASP A 164 -4.68 -8.79 10.06
N ALA A 165 -4.72 -7.63 9.43
CA ALA A 165 -3.94 -6.47 9.84
C ALA A 165 -4.22 -6.04 11.28
N ASP A 166 -5.45 -6.22 11.75
CA ASP A 166 -5.84 -5.96 13.14
C ASP A 166 -5.11 -6.86 14.14
N MET A 167 -4.90 -8.13 13.79
CA MET A 167 -4.17 -9.10 14.62
C MET A 167 -2.70 -8.71 14.82
N ARG A 168 -2.09 -8.09 13.82
CA ARG A 168 -0.66 -7.67 13.85
C ARG A 168 -0.45 -6.29 14.48
N LEU A 169 -1.35 -5.33 14.20
CA LEU A 169 -1.07 -3.91 14.43
C LEU A 169 -1.90 -3.26 15.54
N THR A 170 -3.14 -3.73 15.82
CA THR A 170 -4.06 -3.03 16.74
C THR A 170 -3.54 -2.98 18.16
N GLU A 171 -2.92 -4.04 18.67
CA GLU A 171 -2.37 -4.02 20.04
C GLU A 171 -1.23 -3.01 20.17
N ARG A 172 -0.35 -2.92 19.17
CA ARG A 172 0.74 -1.92 19.15
C ARG A 172 0.19 -0.51 19.06
N ALA A 173 -0.81 -0.29 18.19
CA ALA A 173 -1.50 1.00 18.06
C ALA A 173 -2.22 1.41 19.34
N TYR A 174 -2.82 0.46 20.07
CA TYR A 174 -3.46 0.73 21.36
C TYR A 174 -2.44 1.16 22.43
N ARG A 175 -1.31 0.47 22.51
CA ARG A 175 -0.23 0.82 23.45
C ARG A 175 0.36 2.21 23.18
N LEU A 176 0.35 2.65 21.92
CA LEU A 176 0.77 3.99 21.50
C LEU A 176 -0.32 5.07 21.66
N GLY A 177 -1.54 4.68 22.08
CA GLY A 177 -2.67 5.60 22.20
C GLY A 177 -3.34 5.96 20.87
N LEU A 178 -2.95 5.32 19.75
CA LEU A 178 -3.50 5.56 18.40
C LEU A 178 -4.82 4.82 18.17
N ALA A 179 -4.99 3.65 18.76
CA ALA A 179 -6.24 2.90 18.71
C ALA A 179 -7.03 3.09 20.03
N LYS A 180 -8.34 3.29 19.91
CA LYS A 180 -9.25 3.40 21.04
C LYS A 180 -9.48 2.04 21.70
N ARG A 181 -9.95 2.06 22.95
CA ARG A 181 -10.26 0.87 23.74
C ARG A 181 -11.24 -0.07 23.05
N GLU A 182 -12.27 0.46 22.43
CA GLU A 182 -13.28 -0.32 21.68
C GLU A 182 -12.64 -1.20 20.60
N ARG A 183 -11.67 -0.64 19.85
CA ARG A 183 -10.96 -1.41 18.80
C ARG A 183 -10.08 -2.51 19.39
N TYR A 184 -9.47 -2.26 20.53
CA TYR A 184 -8.69 -3.27 21.26
C TYR A 184 -9.58 -4.40 21.80
N ASP A 185 -10.76 -4.07 22.33
CA ASP A 185 -11.72 -5.04 22.83
C ASP A 185 -12.27 -5.94 21.70
N LEU A 186 -12.52 -5.37 20.51
CA LEU A 186 -12.88 -6.14 19.31
C LEU A 186 -11.77 -7.13 18.91
N LEU A 187 -10.50 -6.69 18.93
CA LEU A 187 -9.36 -7.57 18.67
C LEU A 187 -9.31 -8.72 19.68
N THR A 188 -9.48 -8.44 20.97
CA THR A 188 -9.45 -9.44 22.03
C THR A 188 -10.57 -10.47 21.84
N ALA A 189 -11.80 -10.01 21.58
CA ALA A 189 -12.94 -10.88 21.31
C ALA A 189 -12.72 -11.75 20.05
N LYS A 190 -12.10 -11.21 19.00
CA LYS A 190 -11.73 -11.96 17.79
C LYS A 190 -10.69 -13.04 18.13
N ARG A 191 -9.63 -12.71 18.85
CA ARG A 191 -8.58 -13.66 19.29
C ARG A 191 -9.20 -14.81 20.10
N ASP A 192 -10.01 -14.50 21.10
CA ASP A 192 -10.70 -15.50 21.93
C ASP A 192 -11.62 -16.42 21.11
N SER A 193 -12.27 -15.87 20.09
CA SER A 193 -13.15 -16.64 19.22
C SER A 193 -12.36 -17.56 18.29
N VAL A 194 -11.27 -17.08 17.71
CA VAL A 194 -10.34 -17.89 16.89
C VAL A 194 -9.76 -19.03 17.73
N ASP A 195 -9.27 -18.75 18.93
CA ASP A 195 -8.70 -19.77 19.83
C ASP A 195 -9.73 -20.82 20.23
N ARG A 196 -10.98 -20.42 20.48
CA ARG A 196 -12.06 -21.36 20.76
C ARG A 196 -12.38 -22.27 19.57
N LEU A 197 -12.43 -21.69 18.37
CA LEU A 197 -12.66 -22.45 17.13
C LEU A 197 -11.53 -23.43 16.84
N ILE A 198 -10.27 -23.01 17.00
CA ILE A 198 -9.12 -23.88 16.82
C ILE A 198 -9.16 -25.06 17.80
N ARG A 199 -9.38 -24.75 19.09
CA ARG A 199 -9.51 -25.82 20.12
C ARG A 199 -10.66 -26.75 19.84
N PHE A 200 -11.80 -26.25 19.39
CA PHE A 200 -12.92 -27.07 18.97
C PHE A 200 -12.53 -27.98 17.80
N ALA A 201 -11.96 -27.44 16.74
CA ALA A 201 -11.55 -28.20 15.56
C ALA A 201 -10.49 -29.28 15.89
N GLN A 202 -9.57 -29.00 16.83
CA GLN A 202 -8.55 -29.92 17.28
C GLN A 202 -9.13 -31.10 18.10
N ASN A 203 -10.22 -30.87 18.84
CA ASN A 203 -10.80 -31.86 19.74
C ASN A 203 -12.03 -32.55 19.17
N TYR A 204 -12.69 -31.98 18.19
CA TYR A 204 -13.89 -32.55 17.58
C TYR A 204 -13.52 -33.57 16.49
N SER A 205 -14.00 -34.81 16.65
CA SER A 205 -13.86 -35.88 15.64
C SER A 205 -15.13 -36.00 14.84
N ILE A 206 -15.00 -35.91 13.51
CA ILE A 206 -16.11 -36.10 12.59
C ILE A 206 -16.13 -37.55 12.06
N LYS A 207 -17.32 -38.16 12.01
CA LYS A 207 -17.47 -39.53 11.51
C LYS A 207 -17.77 -39.52 10.00
N PRO A 208 -17.27 -40.52 9.24
CA PRO A 208 -17.51 -40.64 7.79
C PRO A 208 -18.97 -40.51 7.39
N ALA A 209 -19.89 -41.13 8.16
CA ALA A 209 -21.32 -41.10 7.86
C ALA A 209 -21.96 -39.70 7.80
N TYR A 210 -21.36 -38.70 8.41
CA TYR A 210 -21.91 -37.33 8.43
C TYR A 210 -21.38 -36.44 7.32
N ILE A 211 -20.29 -36.81 6.64
CA ILE A 211 -19.61 -35.85 5.73
C ILE A 211 -19.21 -36.47 4.38
N ASN A 212 -19.14 -37.78 4.21
CA ASN A 212 -18.62 -38.38 2.99
C ASN A 212 -19.40 -37.99 1.74
N GLU A 213 -20.71 -37.89 1.81
CA GLU A 213 -21.53 -37.40 0.69
C GLU A 213 -21.11 -35.99 0.25
N GLY A 214 -20.88 -35.08 1.21
CA GLY A 214 -20.39 -33.74 0.93
C GLY A 214 -18.95 -33.73 0.39
N LEU A 215 -18.07 -34.58 0.90
CA LEU A 215 -16.69 -34.70 0.41
C LEU A 215 -16.63 -35.22 -1.02
N GLU A 216 -17.46 -36.20 -1.38
CA GLU A 216 -17.56 -36.73 -2.74
C GLU A 216 -18.13 -35.68 -3.69
N ALA A 217 -19.14 -34.91 -3.28
CA ALA A 217 -19.70 -33.82 -4.05
C ALA A 217 -18.69 -32.71 -4.34
N LEU A 218 -17.74 -32.49 -3.42
CA LEU A 218 -16.63 -31.54 -3.57
C LEU A 218 -15.39 -32.14 -4.27
N GLY A 219 -15.47 -33.37 -4.77
CA GLY A 219 -14.39 -34.03 -5.50
C GLY A 219 -13.20 -34.42 -4.63
N THR A 220 -13.36 -34.53 -3.31
CA THR A 220 -12.30 -34.97 -2.40
C THR A 220 -12.58 -36.41 -1.89
N ALA A 221 -11.51 -37.12 -1.50
CA ALA A 221 -11.62 -38.50 -1.07
C ALA A 221 -12.46 -38.64 0.19
N PRO A 222 -13.42 -39.65 0.24
CA PRO A 222 -14.20 -39.91 1.43
C PRO A 222 -13.33 -40.42 2.58
N LEU A 223 -13.82 -40.22 3.82
CA LEU A 223 -13.16 -40.68 5.02
C LEU A 223 -13.41 -42.17 5.23
N LYS A 224 -12.36 -42.92 5.58
CA LYS A 224 -12.48 -44.35 5.98
C LYS A 224 -12.73 -44.55 7.48
N GLN A 225 -12.32 -43.58 8.28
CA GLN A 225 -12.47 -43.55 9.74
C GLN A 225 -12.73 -42.14 10.24
N GLY A 226 -13.11 -42.01 11.50
CA GLY A 226 -13.23 -40.68 12.12
C GLY A 226 -11.91 -39.93 12.14
N VAL A 227 -11.94 -38.66 11.76
CA VAL A 227 -10.78 -37.76 11.79
C VAL A 227 -11.12 -36.50 12.58
N ARG A 228 -10.12 -35.80 13.07
CA ARG A 228 -10.32 -34.50 13.70
C ARG A 228 -10.74 -33.47 12.66
N LEU A 229 -11.59 -32.54 13.04
CA LEU A 229 -12.07 -31.49 12.14
C LEU A 229 -10.91 -30.65 11.61
N ILE A 230 -9.90 -30.38 12.46
CA ILE A 230 -8.70 -29.64 12.05
C ILE A 230 -7.98 -30.30 10.85
N ASP A 231 -7.89 -31.63 10.83
CA ASP A 231 -7.23 -32.36 9.74
C ASP A 231 -8.06 -32.34 8.45
N LEU A 232 -9.37 -32.16 8.58
CA LEU A 232 -10.28 -32.11 7.46
C LEU A 232 -10.27 -30.73 6.77
N ILE A 233 -10.31 -29.66 7.53
CA ILE A 233 -10.30 -28.28 6.98
C ILE A 233 -8.96 -27.89 6.31
N LEU A 234 -7.92 -28.70 6.45
CA LEU A 234 -6.65 -28.52 5.74
C LEU A 234 -6.69 -29.03 4.29
N ARG A 235 -7.80 -29.68 3.87
CA ARG A 235 -7.92 -30.16 2.49
C ARG A 235 -8.20 -29.00 1.53
N PRO A 236 -7.46 -28.89 0.41
CA PRO A 236 -7.62 -27.75 -0.52
C PRO A 236 -9.00 -27.60 -1.17
N GLN A 237 -9.84 -28.64 -1.11
CA GLN A 237 -11.19 -28.64 -1.67
C GLN A 237 -12.26 -28.14 -0.68
N LEU A 238 -11.88 -27.86 0.56
CA LEU A 238 -12.78 -27.39 1.61
C LEU A 238 -12.43 -25.93 1.95
N ASP A 239 -13.22 -25.01 1.42
CA ASP A 239 -13.16 -23.56 1.71
C ASP A 239 -14.15 -23.18 2.82
#